data_16de0e22ea6827c44939b74f0e67c23c
#
_entry.id   16de0e22ea6827c44939b74f0e67c23c
#
_cell.length_a   1.000
_cell.length_b   1.000
_cell.length_c   1.000
_cell.angle_alpha   90.00
_cell.angle_beta   90.00
_cell.angle_gamma   90.00
#
_symmetry.space_group_name_H-M   'P 1'
#
loop_
_entity.id
_entity.type
_entity.pdbx_description
1 polymer ?
#
loop_
_entity_poly.entity_id
_entity_poly.type
_entity_poly.pdbx_seq_one_letter_code
_entity_poly.pdbx_strand_id
1 'polypeptide(L)'
;MKGERDGRERRETRDVQKTRKLGGYLTRRALRACLAFHAAWSVTARLYIVVVFIGVAFLLTACKMGPDYTRPETPKAESWKVTASTAESIANLPWWELLKDPELQRLVRMAVEENLDLQIAAANIEEFRAQLMIAKFDLVPSLDYSGTAFGFRNTNNNVFPIGPGAVPLGGNDGGLSLSYLGADVGLKWEVDLWGRIRRSIEAARAQLLSKSENQRAVILGLVSNVAEAYFDLRGLDHEVEITKRTLKSWEETVKLSELRFKQGSIPKLDLDRFQAERAGAAAQLADLERQVVKVENRLSILLGRRPAEIARGLRLTEQPIPPAVPPGLPSDLLQRRPDILKVEQDLAAATANIGVAQATRFPQLALTGAVGGAGLEISGAAFGPFATFKGAASLSGPIFNASALGYQAKVTEAQAQAAVAQYRKTVLTAFMEVEDALITVQKTGEQRIA
;
A
#
# COMPACT_ATOMS: atom_id res chain seq x y z
N MET A 1 41.53 102.60 -12.04
CA MET A 1 41.62 101.11 -12.24
C MET A 1 41.29 100.31 -10.94
N LYS A 2 40.57 100.79 -9.92
CA LYS A 2 40.26 99.98 -8.73
C LYS A 2 38.77 99.59 -8.67
N GLY A 3 37.89 100.19 -9.43
CA GLY A 3 36.44 99.90 -9.38
C GLY A 3 35.93 98.71 -10.24
N GLU A 4 36.69 98.31 -11.25
CA GLU A 4 36.30 97.27 -12.18
C GLU A 4 36.60 95.77 -11.67
N ARG A 5 37.61 95.68 -10.81
CA ARG A 5 37.94 94.36 -10.22
C ARG A 5 36.90 93.92 -9.17
N ASP A 6 36.34 94.80 -8.40
CA ASP A 6 35.40 94.46 -7.33
C ASP A 6 34.01 94.03 -7.90
N GLY A 7 33.65 94.51 -9.08
CA GLY A 7 32.40 94.12 -9.77
C GLY A 7 32.49 92.69 -10.39
N ARG A 8 33.69 92.27 -10.81
CA ARG A 8 33.87 90.90 -11.35
C ARG A 8 33.87 89.81 -10.25
N GLU A 9 34.53 90.07 -9.15
CA GLU A 9 34.52 89.09 -8.02
C GLU A 9 33.13 88.90 -7.43
N ARG A 10 32.34 89.94 -7.33
CA ARG A 10 30.94 89.82 -6.83
C ARG A 10 29.99 89.10 -7.80
N ARG A 11 30.29 89.12 -9.10
CA ARG A 11 29.53 88.31 -10.10
C ARG A 11 29.94 86.87 -10.04
N GLU A 12 31.22 86.57 -9.97
CA GLU A 12 31.70 85.17 -9.86
C GLU A 12 31.20 84.48 -8.55
N THR A 13 31.24 85.18 -7.44
CA THR A 13 30.73 84.65 -6.17
C THR A 13 29.20 84.43 -6.19
N ARG A 14 28.45 85.25 -6.92
CA ARG A 14 26.99 85.02 -7.09
C ARG A 14 26.66 83.86 -8.02
N ASP A 15 27.44 83.65 -9.06
CA ASP A 15 27.22 82.54 -9.99
C ASP A 15 27.65 81.21 -9.36
N VAL A 16 28.73 81.15 -8.56
CA VAL A 16 29.12 79.96 -7.79
C VAL A 16 28.10 79.65 -6.72
N GLN A 17 27.47 80.63 -6.04
CA GLN A 17 26.39 80.35 -5.08
C GLN A 17 25.10 79.91 -5.77
N LYS A 18 24.81 80.39 -6.97
CA LYS A 18 23.63 79.98 -7.77
C LYS A 18 23.80 78.52 -8.26
N THR A 19 25.01 78.15 -8.76
CA THR A 19 25.26 76.78 -9.20
C THR A 19 25.32 75.78 -8.01
N ARG A 20 25.85 76.17 -6.84
CA ARG A 20 25.75 75.35 -5.62
C ARG A 20 24.32 75.15 -5.14
N LYS A 21 23.43 76.16 -5.22
CA LYS A 21 22.01 76.02 -4.85
C LYS A 21 21.23 75.17 -5.87
N LEU A 22 21.52 75.26 -7.17
CA LEU A 22 20.93 74.45 -8.19
C LEU A 22 21.38 72.98 -8.12
N GLY A 23 22.67 72.70 -7.86
CA GLY A 23 23.20 71.38 -7.64
C GLY A 23 22.58 70.65 -6.44
N GLY A 24 22.39 71.41 -5.31
CA GLY A 24 21.71 70.84 -4.09
C GLY A 24 20.23 70.61 -4.29
N TYR A 25 19.55 71.30 -5.22
CA TYR A 25 18.11 71.09 -5.52
C TYR A 25 17.89 69.89 -6.42
N LEU A 26 18.80 69.71 -7.39
CA LEU A 26 18.77 68.56 -8.35
C LEU A 26 19.08 67.22 -7.62
N THR A 27 20.09 67.23 -6.72
CA THR A 27 20.45 66.03 -5.96
C THR A 27 19.35 65.62 -4.98
N ARG A 28 18.69 66.60 -4.33
CA ARG A 28 17.56 66.32 -3.42
C ARG A 28 16.30 65.82 -4.16
N ARG A 29 16.03 66.29 -5.41
CA ARG A 29 14.94 65.78 -6.25
C ARG A 29 15.23 64.38 -6.77
N ALA A 30 16.47 64.10 -7.25
CA ALA A 30 16.90 62.79 -7.69
C ALA A 30 16.84 61.76 -6.52
N LEU A 31 17.29 62.12 -5.30
CA LEU A 31 17.22 61.27 -4.16
C LEU A 31 15.76 60.96 -3.74
N ARG A 32 14.86 61.96 -3.76
CA ARG A 32 13.42 61.76 -3.49
C ARG A 32 12.73 60.90 -4.59
N ALA A 33 13.11 61.05 -5.84
CA ALA A 33 12.61 60.23 -6.94
C ALA A 33 13.10 58.75 -6.79
N CYS A 34 14.36 58.55 -6.42
CA CYS A 34 14.93 57.20 -6.18
C CYS A 34 14.28 56.49 -4.98
N LEU A 35 14.04 57.25 -3.88
CA LEU A 35 13.36 56.73 -2.69
C LEU A 35 11.87 56.43 -2.97
N ALA A 36 11.19 57.25 -3.75
CA ALA A 36 9.80 57.01 -4.17
C ALA A 36 9.70 55.80 -5.11
N PHE A 37 10.67 55.61 -6.00
CA PHE A 37 10.75 54.45 -6.90
C PHE A 37 11.02 53.17 -6.12
N HIS A 38 11.91 53.20 -5.12
CA HIS A 38 12.17 52.05 -4.24
C HIS A 38 10.97 51.72 -3.35
N ALA A 39 10.27 52.74 -2.83
CA ALA A 39 9.05 52.56 -2.04
C ALA A 39 7.88 51.99 -2.89
N ALA A 40 7.70 52.48 -4.11
CA ALA A 40 6.71 51.98 -5.04
C ALA A 40 7.03 50.53 -5.48
N TRP A 41 8.30 50.22 -5.73
CA TRP A 41 8.70 48.84 -6.05
C TRP A 41 8.48 47.88 -4.87
N SER A 42 8.76 48.30 -3.65
CA SER A 42 8.49 47.43 -2.47
C SER A 42 7.01 47.15 -2.25
N VAL A 43 6.12 48.11 -2.55
CA VAL A 43 4.66 47.98 -2.45
C VAL A 43 4.12 47.08 -3.56
N THR A 44 4.57 47.29 -4.81
CA THR A 44 4.19 46.43 -5.96
C THR A 44 4.70 44.99 -5.83
N ALA A 45 5.94 44.81 -5.34
CA ALA A 45 6.48 43.50 -5.05
C ALA A 45 5.69 42.79 -3.93
N ARG A 46 5.31 43.49 -2.87
CA ARG A 46 4.45 42.92 -1.81
C ARG A 46 3.06 42.58 -2.30
N LEU A 47 2.46 43.46 -3.15
CA LEU A 47 1.17 43.18 -3.77
C LEU A 47 1.23 41.94 -4.68
N TYR A 48 2.32 41.82 -5.46
CA TYR A 48 2.54 40.67 -6.32
C TYR A 48 2.71 39.37 -5.52
N ILE A 49 3.44 39.42 -4.41
CA ILE A 49 3.61 38.29 -3.50
C ILE A 49 2.26 37.91 -2.86
N VAL A 50 1.45 38.87 -2.44
CA VAL A 50 0.11 38.62 -1.88
C VAL A 50 -0.83 38.05 -2.93
N VAL A 51 -0.84 38.59 -4.17
CA VAL A 51 -1.66 38.07 -5.26
C VAL A 51 -1.21 36.64 -5.65
N VAL A 52 0.09 36.38 -5.69
CA VAL A 52 0.63 35.02 -5.92
C VAL A 52 0.24 34.09 -4.76
N PHE A 53 0.34 34.55 -3.50
CA PHE A 53 -0.07 33.75 -2.34
C PHE A 53 -1.57 33.46 -2.30
N ILE A 54 -2.40 34.45 -2.66
CA ILE A 54 -3.86 34.25 -2.79
C ILE A 54 -4.16 33.32 -3.98
N GLY A 55 -3.46 33.47 -5.10
CA GLY A 55 -3.57 32.58 -6.25
C GLY A 55 -3.19 31.14 -5.90
N VAL A 56 -2.08 30.96 -5.18
CA VAL A 56 -1.65 29.63 -4.66
C VAL A 56 -2.65 29.08 -3.64
N ALA A 57 -3.19 29.91 -2.74
CA ALA A 57 -4.21 29.49 -1.78
C ALA A 57 -5.52 29.07 -2.47
N PHE A 58 -5.93 29.77 -3.54
CA PHE A 58 -7.07 29.36 -4.36
C PHE A 58 -6.81 28.07 -5.16
N LEU A 59 -5.57 27.82 -5.57
CA LEU A 59 -5.15 26.58 -6.24
C LEU A 59 -5.15 25.38 -5.26
N LEU A 60 -4.95 25.63 -3.96
CA LEU A 60 -4.99 24.59 -2.93
C LEU A 60 -6.43 24.11 -2.59
N THR A 61 -7.47 24.86 -2.95
CA THR A 61 -8.89 24.42 -2.90
C THR A 61 -9.34 23.77 -4.22
N ALA A 62 -8.40 23.39 -5.08
CA ALA A 62 -8.66 22.83 -6.39
C ALA A 62 -9.58 21.61 -6.37
N CYS A 63 -10.47 21.52 -7.35
CA CYS A 63 -11.46 20.45 -7.52
C CYS A 63 -10.80 19.07 -7.47
N LYS A 64 -11.37 18.17 -6.69
CA LYS A 64 -10.98 16.77 -6.63
C LYS A 64 -11.86 16.00 -7.63
N MET A 65 -11.26 15.50 -8.70
CA MET A 65 -11.98 14.77 -9.75
C MET A 65 -12.44 13.37 -9.29
N GLY A 66 -13.51 12.89 -9.90
CA GLY A 66 -14.07 11.57 -9.65
C GLY A 66 -15.00 11.51 -8.42
N PRO A 67 -15.71 10.39 -8.25
CA PRO A 67 -16.64 10.19 -7.16
C PRO A 67 -15.89 10.01 -5.83
N ASP A 68 -16.52 10.42 -4.74
CA ASP A 68 -16.10 10.04 -3.40
C ASP A 68 -16.65 8.65 -3.06
N TYR A 69 -15.90 7.91 -2.26
CA TYR A 69 -16.34 6.59 -1.82
C TYR A 69 -17.59 6.72 -0.95
N THR A 70 -18.59 5.92 -1.28
CA THR A 70 -19.78 5.70 -0.46
C THR A 70 -19.99 4.20 -0.30
N ARG A 71 -20.28 3.74 0.93
CA ARG A 71 -20.52 2.33 1.18
C ARG A 71 -21.76 1.87 0.40
N PRO A 72 -21.66 0.82 -0.43
CA PRO A 72 -22.82 0.31 -1.17
C PRO A 72 -23.90 -0.24 -0.23
N GLU A 73 -25.15 -0.11 -0.62
CA GLU A 73 -26.24 -0.80 0.07
C GLU A 73 -26.05 -2.31 -0.04
N THR A 74 -26.15 -2.98 1.10
CA THR A 74 -26.07 -4.43 1.24
C THR A 74 -27.44 -5.00 1.60
N PRO A 75 -27.74 -6.27 1.23
CA PRO A 75 -28.91 -6.95 1.72
C PRO A 75 -28.94 -6.92 3.25
N LYS A 76 -30.03 -6.43 3.82
CA LYS A 76 -30.24 -6.41 5.26
C LYS A 76 -30.85 -7.74 5.67
N ALA A 77 -30.14 -8.51 6.49
CA ALA A 77 -30.74 -9.61 7.23
C ALA A 77 -31.09 -9.07 8.63
N GLU A 78 -32.36 -9.16 8.99
CA GLU A 78 -32.84 -8.67 10.30
C GLU A 78 -32.57 -9.68 11.42
N SER A 79 -32.54 -10.97 11.10
CA SER A 79 -32.29 -12.05 12.06
C SER A 79 -31.70 -13.27 11.35
N TRP A 80 -31.08 -14.14 12.14
CA TRP A 80 -30.63 -15.47 11.71
C TRP A 80 -31.81 -16.42 11.61
N LYS A 81 -31.77 -17.43 10.71
CA LYS A 81 -32.80 -18.48 10.61
C LYS A 81 -32.86 -19.35 11.85
N VAL A 82 -31.67 -19.62 12.46
CA VAL A 82 -31.57 -20.30 13.74
C VAL A 82 -31.86 -19.30 14.83
N THR A 83 -32.92 -19.55 15.64
CA THR A 83 -33.27 -18.67 16.77
C THR A 83 -32.16 -18.72 17.79
N ALA A 84 -31.34 -17.71 17.80
CA ALA A 84 -30.20 -17.61 18.70
C ALA A 84 -30.55 -16.74 19.91
N SER A 85 -29.88 -17.00 21.02
CA SER A 85 -29.95 -16.16 22.21
C SER A 85 -29.63 -14.70 21.86
N THR A 86 -30.38 -13.75 22.42
CA THR A 86 -30.16 -12.30 22.30
C THR A 86 -28.98 -11.81 23.13
N ALA A 87 -28.18 -12.72 23.70
CA ALA A 87 -26.99 -12.37 24.46
C ALA A 87 -25.93 -11.65 23.61
N GLU A 88 -25.12 -10.81 24.23
CA GLU A 88 -24.02 -10.13 23.56
C GLU A 88 -23.04 -11.11 22.88
N SER A 89 -22.62 -10.79 21.67
CA SER A 89 -21.67 -11.59 20.92
C SER A 89 -20.31 -11.69 21.64
N ILE A 90 -19.81 -12.90 21.79
CA ILE A 90 -18.46 -13.16 22.33
C ILE A 90 -17.37 -13.10 21.25
N ALA A 91 -17.68 -12.63 20.05
CA ALA A 91 -16.76 -12.59 18.91
C ALA A 91 -15.49 -11.73 19.14
N ASN A 92 -15.48 -10.88 20.16
CA ASN A 92 -14.31 -10.08 20.54
C ASN A 92 -13.41 -10.76 21.59
N LEU A 93 -13.83 -11.92 22.13
CA LEU A 93 -13.04 -12.66 23.09
C LEU A 93 -12.06 -13.59 22.36
N PRO A 94 -10.91 -13.90 22.94
CA PRO A 94 -10.02 -14.94 22.46
C PRO A 94 -10.69 -16.31 22.67
N TRP A 95 -11.57 -16.69 21.74
CA TRP A 95 -12.44 -17.87 21.82
C TRP A 95 -11.69 -19.18 22.10
N TRP A 96 -10.41 -19.28 21.69
CA TRP A 96 -9.57 -20.46 21.98
C TRP A 96 -9.28 -20.63 23.49
N GLU A 97 -9.40 -19.57 24.28
CA GLU A 97 -9.29 -19.65 25.74
C GLU A 97 -10.54 -20.29 26.36
N LEU A 98 -11.68 -20.25 25.68
CA LEU A 98 -12.91 -20.91 26.13
C LEU A 98 -12.81 -22.43 26.08
N LEU A 99 -11.91 -22.96 25.25
CA LEU A 99 -11.69 -24.42 25.12
C LEU A 99 -10.90 -25.04 26.29
N LYS A 100 -10.30 -24.23 27.16
CA LYS A 100 -9.64 -24.65 28.44
C LYS A 100 -8.61 -25.77 28.30
N ASP A 101 -8.04 -26.00 27.11
CA ASP A 101 -6.92 -26.89 26.88
C ASP A 101 -5.60 -26.08 26.88
N PRO A 102 -4.72 -26.24 27.89
CA PRO A 102 -3.50 -25.45 28.00
C PRO A 102 -2.54 -25.66 26.81
N GLU A 103 -2.53 -26.88 26.25
CA GLU A 103 -1.66 -27.19 25.10
C GLU A 103 -2.16 -26.53 23.83
N LEU A 104 -3.47 -26.57 23.55
CA LEU A 104 -4.06 -25.80 22.44
C LEU A 104 -3.74 -24.32 22.55
N GLN A 105 -3.91 -23.73 23.74
CA GLN A 105 -3.61 -22.31 23.95
C GLN A 105 -2.12 -22.00 23.74
N ARG A 106 -1.23 -22.93 24.13
CA ARG A 106 0.21 -22.81 23.89
C ARG A 106 0.53 -22.85 22.37
N LEU A 107 -0.07 -23.79 21.65
CA LEU A 107 0.11 -23.93 20.20
C LEU A 107 -0.42 -22.70 19.45
N VAL A 108 -1.57 -22.17 19.84
CA VAL A 108 -2.13 -20.94 19.23
C VAL A 108 -1.19 -19.75 19.47
N ARG A 109 -0.69 -19.55 20.69
CA ARG A 109 0.26 -18.47 20.98
C ARG A 109 1.54 -18.60 20.14
N MET A 110 2.11 -19.81 20.10
CA MET A 110 3.29 -20.09 19.28
C MET A 110 3.04 -19.82 17.80
N ALA A 111 1.88 -20.25 17.27
CA ALA A 111 1.53 -19.98 15.88
C ALA A 111 1.45 -18.47 15.58
N VAL A 112 0.83 -17.68 16.45
CA VAL A 112 0.72 -16.22 16.27
C VAL A 112 2.10 -15.54 16.34
N GLU A 113 3.05 -16.08 17.12
CA GLU A 113 4.39 -15.51 17.26
C GLU A 113 5.34 -15.93 16.10
N GLU A 114 5.26 -17.18 15.63
CA GLU A 114 6.28 -17.77 14.76
C GLU A 114 5.79 -18.05 13.32
N ASN A 115 4.49 -17.95 13.05
CA ASN A 115 3.95 -18.30 11.73
C ASN A 115 4.49 -17.40 10.61
N LEU A 116 4.92 -18.03 9.50
CA LEU A 116 5.52 -17.33 8.37
C LEU A 116 4.50 -16.55 7.54
N ASP A 117 3.24 -16.98 7.46
CA ASP A 117 2.21 -16.23 6.74
C ASP A 117 1.89 -14.90 7.43
N LEU A 118 1.98 -14.85 8.78
CA LEU A 118 1.85 -13.60 9.54
C LEU A 118 3.04 -12.67 9.30
N GLN A 119 4.26 -13.20 9.20
CA GLN A 119 5.44 -12.42 8.85
C GLN A 119 5.32 -11.84 7.43
N ILE A 120 4.84 -12.63 6.47
CA ILE A 120 4.54 -12.16 5.11
C ILE A 120 3.47 -11.05 5.15
N ALA A 121 2.39 -11.23 5.91
CA ALA A 121 1.34 -10.21 6.03
C ALA A 121 1.86 -8.91 6.67
N ALA A 122 2.74 -9.00 7.67
CA ALA A 122 3.38 -7.83 8.28
C ALA A 122 4.31 -7.12 7.28
N ALA A 123 5.12 -7.85 6.51
CA ALA A 123 5.98 -7.28 5.48
C ALA A 123 5.17 -6.57 4.38
N ASN A 124 4.03 -7.13 3.98
CA ASN A 124 3.10 -6.49 3.03
C ASN A 124 2.54 -5.16 3.58
N ILE A 125 2.26 -5.05 4.87
CA ILE A 125 1.82 -3.79 5.49
C ILE A 125 2.93 -2.74 5.38
N GLU A 126 4.19 -3.08 5.66
CA GLU A 126 5.32 -2.16 5.53
C GLU A 126 5.54 -1.73 4.06
N GLU A 127 5.39 -2.66 3.11
CA GLU A 127 5.43 -2.35 1.67
C GLU A 127 4.39 -1.28 1.32
N PHE A 128 3.12 -1.50 1.66
CA PHE A 128 2.04 -0.56 1.33
C PHE A 128 2.13 0.75 2.14
N ARG A 129 2.73 0.72 3.33
CA ARG A 129 3.09 1.94 4.08
C ARG A 129 4.12 2.77 3.32
N ALA A 130 5.15 2.13 2.78
CA ALA A 130 6.15 2.80 1.97
C ALA A 130 5.55 3.34 0.66
N GLN A 131 4.68 2.59 -0.02
CA GLN A 131 3.96 3.04 -1.22
C GLN A 131 3.07 4.26 -0.93
N LEU A 132 2.37 4.29 0.21
CA LEU A 132 1.60 5.47 0.65
C LEU A 132 2.52 6.68 0.87
N MET A 133 3.71 6.49 1.44
CA MET A 133 4.67 7.59 1.62
C MET A 133 5.18 8.09 0.26
N ILE A 134 5.51 7.20 -0.68
CA ILE A 134 5.89 7.59 -2.05
C ILE A 134 4.79 8.45 -2.68
N ALA A 135 3.52 8.00 -2.65
CA ALA A 135 2.40 8.76 -3.18
C ALA A 135 2.23 10.13 -2.49
N LYS A 136 2.54 10.26 -1.19
CA LYS A 136 2.51 11.54 -0.49
C LYS A 136 3.64 12.47 -0.91
N PHE A 137 4.82 11.92 -1.21
CA PHE A 137 5.95 12.71 -1.69
C PHE A 137 5.70 13.32 -3.08
N ASP A 138 4.81 12.76 -3.88
CA ASP A 138 4.40 13.38 -5.16
C ASP A 138 3.74 14.76 -4.98
N LEU A 139 3.22 15.10 -3.78
CA LEU A 139 2.69 16.44 -3.47
C LEU A 139 3.78 17.48 -3.18
N VAL A 140 5.01 17.05 -2.90
CA VAL A 140 6.11 17.92 -2.48
C VAL A 140 7.05 18.10 -3.66
N PRO A 141 7.66 19.29 -3.82
CA PRO A 141 8.69 19.45 -4.84
C PRO A 141 9.84 18.46 -4.68
N SER A 142 10.29 17.83 -5.76
CA SER A 142 11.53 17.05 -5.78
C SER A 142 12.73 17.95 -6.04
N LEU A 143 13.86 17.64 -5.41
CA LEU A 143 15.14 18.26 -5.64
C LEU A 143 16.09 17.20 -6.18
N ASP A 144 16.55 17.43 -7.40
CA ASP A 144 17.48 16.54 -8.08
C ASP A 144 18.79 17.29 -8.38
N TYR A 145 19.91 16.60 -8.37
CA TYR A 145 21.18 17.15 -8.89
C TYR A 145 21.49 16.50 -10.23
N SER A 146 22.04 17.28 -11.13
CA SER A 146 22.51 16.78 -12.42
C SER A 146 23.88 17.30 -12.77
N GLY A 147 24.68 16.44 -13.42
CA GLY A 147 25.93 16.79 -14.03
C GLY A 147 25.87 16.43 -15.51
N THR A 148 26.21 17.38 -16.37
CA THR A 148 26.22 17.19 -17.82
C THR A 148 27.58 17.53 -18.37
N ALA A 149 28.20 16.58 -19.05
CA ALA A 149 29.40 16.80 -19.82
C ALA A 149 29.18 16.26 -21.22
N PHE A 150 29.37 17.10 -22.22
CA PHE A 150 29.37 16.65 -23.61
C PHE A 150 30.45 17.37 -24.38
N GLY A 151 31.02 16.68 -25.39
CA GLY A 151 31.93 17.24 -26.35
C GLY A 151 31.46 16.88 -27.77
N PHE A 152 31.50 17.85 -28.65
CA PHE A 152 31.19 17.67 -30.04
C PHE A 152 32.37 18.24 -30.88
N ARG A 153 32.83 17.48 -31.88
CA ARG A 153 33.84 17.94 -32.81
C ARG A 153 33.35 17.66 -34.24
N ASN A 154 33.22 18.71 -35.03
CA ASN A 154 32.92 18.56 -36.43
C ASN A 154 34.23 18.72 -37.22
N THR A 155 34.60 17.71 -38.00
CA THR A 155 35.83 17.70 -38.84
C THR A 155 35.57 18.18 -40.26
N ASN A 156 34.34 18.42 -40.63
CA ASN A 156 34.00 18.92 -41.98
C ASN A 156 33.90 20.43 -41.98
N ASN A 157 34.57 21.07 -42.91
CA ASN A 157 34.61 22.52 -43.11
C ASN A 157 33.26 23.14 -43.58
N ASN A 158 32.16 22.41 -43.48
CA ASN A 158 30.83 22.93 -43.83
C ASN A 158 30.31 23.81 -42.70
N VAL A 159 30.30 25.10 -42.98
CA VAL A 159 29.68 26.13 -42.13
C VAL A 159 28.18 25.82 -42.00
N PHE A 160 27.71 25.60 -40.74
CA PHE A 160 26.27 25.64 -40.49
C PHE A 160 25.77 27.05 -40.70
N PRO A 161 24.85 27.31 -41.64
CA PRO A 161 24.27 28.63 -41.83
C PRO A 161 23.28 28.92 -40.68
N ILE A 162 23.79 29.54 -39.61
CA ILE A 162 22.91 30.11 -38.59
C ILE A 162 22.60 31.55 -38.98
N GLY A 163 21.61 31.73 -39.86
CA GLY A 163 21.04 33.03 -40.24
C GLY A 163 21.92 33.96 -41.09
N PRO A 164 21.39 35.10 -41.57
CA PRO A 164 22.16 36.09 -42.34
C PRO A 164 23.15 36.80 -41.40
N GLY A 165 24.43 36.48 -41.55
CA GLY A 165 25.52 36.99 -40.71
C GLY A 165 26.38 35.92 -40.06
N ALA A 166 26.40 34.69 -40.59
CA ALA A 166 27.21 33.60 -40.07
C ALA A 166 28.69 34.01 -39.95
N VAL A 167 29.16 34.17 -38.73
CA VAL A 167 30.58 34.33 -38.42
C VAL A 167 31.25 32.96 -38.60
N PRO A 168 32.37 32.86 -39.39
CA PRO A 168 33.12 31.61 -39.46
C PRO A 168 33.70 31.30 -38.08
N LEU A 169 33.15 30.35 -37.35
CA LEU A 169 33.65 29.86 -36.07
C LEU A 169 34.72 28.75 -36.30
N GLY A 170 35.63 28.93 -37.24
CA GLY A 170 36.69 27.98 -37.53
C GLY A 170 38.05 28.64 -37.36
N GLY A 171 38.90 28.10 -36.46
CA GLY A 171 40.31 28.38 -36.48
C GLY A 171 41.00 27.78 -37.71
N ASN A 172 42.24 28.15 -37.98
CA ASN A 172 43.06 27.77 -39.15
C ASN A 172 43.23 26.26 -39.40
N ASP A 173 42.77 25.38 -38.50
CA ASP A 173 42.90 23.92 -38.58
C ASP A 173 41.55 23.17 -38.67
N GLY A 174 40.52 23.79 -39.20
CA GLY A 174 39.41 23.16 -39.88
C GLY A 174 38.43 22.33 -39.07
N GLY A 175 38.07 22.68 -37.84
CA GLY A 175 37.04 21.97 -37.13
C GLY A 175 36.41 22.80 -36.00
N LEU A 176 35.06 22.81 -35.93
CA LEU A 176 34.33 23.37 -34.80
C LEU A 176 34.33 22.31 -33.68
N SER A 177 34.97 22.59 -32.57
CA SER A 177 34.81 21.80 -31.32
C SER A 177 33.98 22.58 -30.31
N LEU A 178 33.09 21.88 -29.65
CA LEU A 178 32.22 22.40 -28.61
C LEU A 178 32.28 21.43 -27.42
N SER A 179 32.72 21.89 -26.26
CA SER A 179 32.71 21.14 -25.02
C SER A 179 31.87 21.89 -24.01
N TYR A 180 31.02 21.19 -23.29
CA TYR A 180 30.19 21.73 -22.24
C TYR A 180 30.34 20.88 -20.97
N LEU A 181 30.54 21.56 -19.87
CA LEU A 181 30.53 20.95 -18.54
C LEU A 181 29.60 21.78 -17.66
N GLY A 182 28.59 21.14 -17.09
CA GLY A 182 27.65 21.80 -16.20
C GLY A 182 27.23 20.92 -15.05
N ALA A 183 26.96 21.55 -13.92
CA ALA A 183 26.33 20.90 -12.78
C ALA A 183 25.23 21.82 -12.22
N ASP A 184 24.06 21.25 -11.97
CA ASP A 184 22.94 22.00 -11.43
C ASP A 184 22.13 21.20 -10.41
N VAL A 185 21.44 21.93 -9.51
CA VAL A 185 20.40 21.41 -8.63
C VAL A 185 19.09 21.89 -9.21
N GLY A 186 18.23 20.93 -9.58
CA GLY A 186 16.93 21.14 -10.17
C GLY A 186 15.81 20.89 -9.19
N LEU A 187 14.76 21.72 -9.26
CA LEU A 187 13.50 21.56 -8.57
C LEU A 187 12.43 21.20 -9.59
N LYS A 188 11.63 20.17 -9.30
CA LYS A 188 10.44 19.79 -10.09
C LYS A 188 9.25 19.65 -9.17
N TRP A 189 8.13 20.23 -9.52
CA TRP A 189 6.89 20.14 -8.77
C TRP A 189 5.68 20.14 -9.70
N GLU A 190 4.82 19.12 -9.53
CA GLU A 190 3.51 19.07 -10.16
C GLU A 190 2.48 19.69 -9.23
N VAL A 191 1.82 20.75 -9.69
CA VAL A 191 0.72 21.37 -8.93
C VAL A 191 -0.55 20.56 -9.16
N ASP A 192 -1.06 19.93 -8.12
CA ASP A 192 -2.22 19.02 -8.18
C ASP A 192 -3.55 19.79 -8.33
N LEU A 193 -3.78 20.39 -9.52
CA LEU A 193 -4.98 21.18 -9.80
C LEU A 193 -6.26 20.35 -9.81
N TRP A 194 -6.18 19.13 -10.37
CA TRP A 194 -7.33 18.24 -10.60
C TRP A 194 -7.47 17.14 -9.55
N GLY A 195 -6.61 17.12 -8.56
CA GLY A 195 -6.65 16.13 -7.48
C GLY A 195 -6.12 14.76 -7.87
N ARG A 196 -5.33 14.63 -8.95
CA ARG A 196 -4.73 13.38 -9.38
C ARG A 196 -3.88 12.74 -8.28
N ILE A 197 -2.96 13.55 -7.71
CA ILE A 197 -2.06 13.08 -6.65
C ILE A 197 -2.83 12.81 -5.37
N ARG A 198 -3.77 13.69 -4.99
CA ARG A 198 -4.63 13.48 -3.81
C ARG A 198 -5.48 12.21 -3.92
N ARG A 199 -6.02 11.89 -5.11
CA ARG A 199 -6.74 10.62 -5.36
C ARG A 199 -5.81 9.41 -5.33
N SER A 200 -4.58 9.55 -5.83
CA SER A 200 -3.55 8.49 -5.71
C SER A 200 -3.20 8.19 -4.26
N ILE A 201 -3.05 9.21 -3.41
CA ILE A 201 -2.83 9.06 -1.97
C ILE A 201 -4.03 8.39 -1.29
N GLU A 202 -5.26 8.76 -1.66
CA GLU A 202 -6.48 8.15 -1.16
C GLU A 202 -6.53 6.65 -1.51
N ALA A 203 -6.21 6.29 -2.76
CA ALA A 203 -6.12 4.91 -3.20
C ALA A 203 -5.04 4.13 -2.43
N ALA A 204 -3.83 4.67 -2.31
CA ALA A 204 -2.74 4.05 -1.58
C ALA A 204 -3.06 3.89 -0.07
N ARG A 205 -3.76 4.86 0.54
CA ARG A 205 -4.21 4.75 1.93
C ARG A 205 -5.24 3.64 2.11
N ALA A 206 -6.22 3.53 1.22
CA ALA A 206 -7.21 2.47 1.25
C ALA A 206 -6.54 1.09 1.06
N GLN A 207 -5.57 0.97 0.16
CA GLN A 207 -4.78 -0.26 -0.01
C GLN A 207 -4.02 -0.65 1.25
N LEU A 208 -3.39 0.29 1.94
CA LEU A 208 -2.72 0.02 3.22
C LEU A 208 -3.73 -0.49 4.27
N LEU A 209 -4.91 0.11 4.37
CA LEU A 209 -5.97 -0.34 5.27
C LEU A 209 -6.46 -1.75 4.89
N SER A 210 -6.64 -2.03 3.59
CA SER A 210 -6.97 -3.38 3.11
C SER A 210 -5.94 -4.42 3.56
N LYS A 211 -4.63 -4.11 3.48
CA LYS A 211 -3.58 -5.02 3.95
C LYS A 211 -3.60 -5.23 5.46
N SER A 212 -3.94 -4.18 6.23
CA SER A 212 -4.10 -4.30 7.68
C SER A 212 -5.28 -5.22 8.05
N GLU A 213 -6.41 -5.12 7.35
CA GLU A 213 -7.55 -6.03 7.56
C GLU A 213 -7.23 -7.45 7.07
N ASN A 214 -6.46 -7.59 5.99
CA ASN A 214 -5.98 -8.90 5.54
C ASN A 214 -5.12 -9.59 6.60
N GLN A 215 -4.23 -8.88 7.30
CA GLN A 215 -3.46 -9.46 8.41
C GLN A 215 -4.39 -10.01 9.52
N ARG A 216 -5.45 -9.27 9.86
CA ARG A 216 -6.45 -9.74 10.84
C ARG A 216 -7.17 -11.00 10.36
N ALA A 217 -7.51 -11.07 9.05
CA ALA A 217 -8.10 -12.27 8.46
C ALA A 217 -7.13 -13.46 8.51
N VAL A 218 -5.85 -13.24 8.24
CA VAL A 218 -4.81 -14.29 8.34
C VAL A 218 -4.67 -14.78 9.78
N ILE A 219 -4.67 -13.90 10.79
CA ILE A 219 -4.64 -14.29 12.20
C ILE A 219 -5.84 -15.17 12.54
N LEU A 220 -7.05 -14.74 12.15
CA LEU A 220 -8.27 -15.49 12.42
C LEU A 220 -8.22 -16.88 11.78
N GLY A 221 -7.83 -16.95 10.50
CA GLY A 221 -7.68 -18.22 9.77
C GLY A 221 -6.61 -19.12 10.38
N LEU A 222 -5.47 -18.55 10.78
CA LEU A 222 -4.39 -19.30 11.43
C LEU A 222 -4.85 -19.96 12.73
N VAL A 223 -5.48 -19.16 13.62
CA VAL A 223 -5.98 -19.66 14.92
C VAL A 223 -7.01 -20.78 14.71
N SER A 224 -7.92 -20.60 13.75
CA SER A 224 -8.92 -21.62 13.40
C SER A 224 -8.27 -22.89 12.85
N ASN A 225 -7.32 -22.78 11.92
CA ASN A 225 -6.61 -23.92 11.35
C ASN A 225 -5.77 -24.71 12.38
N VAL A 226 -5.15 -24.00 13.34
CA VAL A 226 -4.40 -24.64 14.43
C VAL A 226 -5.35 -25.40 15.34
N ALA A 227 -6.48 -24.81 15.72
CA ALA A 227 -7.47 -25.47 16.57
C ALA A 227 -8.07 -26.69 15.87
N GLU A 228 -8.49 -26.56 14.61
CA GLU A 228 -9.01 -27.66 13.80
C GLU A 228 -8.00 -28.82 13.72
N ALA A 229 -6.77 -28.55 13.28
CA ALA A 229 -5.76 -29.57 13.16
C ALA A 229 -5.39 -30.21 14.49
N TYR A 230 -5.44 -29.45 15.61
CA TYR A 230 -5.22 -30.01 16.93
C TYR A 230 -6.36 -30.97 17.35
N PHE A 231 -7.62 -30.62 17.11
CA PHE A 231 -8.73 -31.52 17.42
C PHE A 231 -8.76 -32.73 16.48
N ASP A 232 -8.41 -32.57 15.19
CA ASP A 232 -8.21 -33.69 14.27
C ASP A 232 -7.15 -34.67 14.82
N LEU A 233 -6.04 -34.14 15.31
CA LEU A 233 -4.99 -34.94 15.93
C LEU A 233 -5.48 -35.70 17.15
N ARG A 234 -6.24 -35.04 18.05
CA ARG A 234 -6.82 -35.70 19.24
C ARG A 234 -7.85 -36.75 18.84
N GLY A 235 -8.63 -36.53 17.79
CA GLY A 235 -9.55 -37.50 17.22
C GLY A 235 -8.82 -38.76 16.72
N LEU A 236 -7.79 -38.56 15.89
CA LEU A 236 -6.97 -39.65 15.35
C LEU A 236 -6.24 -40.44 16.46
N ASP A 237 -5.70 -39.74 17.48
CA ASP A 237 -5.09 -40.42 18.65
C ASP A 237 -6.09 -41.34 19.36
N HIS A 238 -7.36 -40.90 19.50
CA HIS A 238 -8.41 -41.69 20.09
C HIS A 238 -8.79 -42.91 19.23
N GLU A 239 -8.90 -42.71 17.89
CA GLU A 239 -9.15 -43.81 16.96
C GLU A 239 -8.00 -44.82 16.95
N VAL A 240 -6.74 -44.38 17.00
CA VAL A 240 -5.56 -45.24 17.14
C VAL A 240 -5.65 -46.08 18.43
N GLU A 241 -6.04 -45.47 19.58
CA GLU A 241 -6.20 -46.17 20.85
C GLU A 241 -7.30 -47.25 20.75
N ILE A 242 -8.45 -46.95 20.17
CA ILE A 242 -9.56 -47.90 19.95
C ILE A 242 -9.08 -49.04 19.04
N THR A 243 -8.47 -48.74 17.91
CA THR A 243 -8.02 -49.71 16.90
C THR A 243 -6.94 -50.62 17.49
N LYS A 244 -6.01 -50.12 18.28
CA LYS A 244 -5.02 -50.95 19.02
C LYS A 244 -5.70 -51.94 19.95
N ARG A 245 -6.75 -51.52 20.69
CA ARG A 245 -7.53 -52.43 21.55
C ARG A 245 -8.27 -53.46 20.70
N THR A 246 -8.87 -53.08 19.60
CA THR A 246 -9.56 -53.97 18.66
C THR A 246 -8.61 -55.00 18.07
N LEU A 247 -7.45 -54.58 17.59
CA LEU A 247 -6.41 -55.46 17.05
C LEU A 247 -5.98 -56.52 18.09
N LYS A 248 -5.72 -56.08 19.33
CA LYS A 248 -5.37 -57.01 20.43
C LYS A 248 -6.49 -58.02 20.68
N SER A 249 -7.75 -57.63 20.68
CA SER A 249 -8.90 -58.53 20.87
C SER A 249 -8.97 -59.55 19.70
N TRP A 250 -8.72 -59.14 18.45
CA TRP A 250 -8.66 -60.06 17.35
C TRP A 250 -7.47 -61.01 17.41
N GLU A 251 -6.29 -60.55 17.85
CA GLU A 251 -5.11 -61.40 18.09
C GLU A 251 -5.41 -62.51 19.11
N GLU A 252 -6.09 -62.19 20.23
CA GLU A 252 -6.52 -63.15 21.23
C GLU A 252 -7.56 -64.12 20.65
N THR A 253 -8.53 -63.62 19.87
CA THR A 253 -9.55 -64.42 19.17
C THR A 253 -8.94 -65.40 18.17
N VAL A 254 -8.00 -64.96 17.36
CA VAL A 254 -7.29 -65.84 16.39
C VAL A 254 -6.51 -66.90 17.13
N LYS A 255 -5.76 -66.58 18.17
CA LYS A 255 -5.01 -67.51 18.99
C LYS A 255 -5.90 -68.63 19.57
N LEU A 256 -7.09 -68.26 20.13
CA LEU A 256 -8.05 -69.24 20.63
C LEU A 256 -8.65 -70.07 19.50
N SER A 257 -8.97 -69.46 18.38
CA SER A 257 -9.54 -70.15 17.21
C SER A 257 -8.57 -71.16 16.56
N GLU A 258 -7.28 -70.83 16.53
CA GLU A 258 -6.22 -71.76 16.11
C GLU A 258 -6.16 -73.05 16.97
N LEU A 259 -6.30 -72.88 18.31
CA LEU A 259 -6.36 -74.02 19.21
C LEU A 259 -7.61 -74.87 18.99
N ARG A 260 -8.78 -74.27 18.83
CA ARG A 260 -10.06 -74.92 18.54
C ARG A 260 -10.05 -75.64 17.19
N PHE A 261 -9.45 -75.04 16.15
CA PHE A 261 -9.29 -75.64 14.83
C PHE A 261 -8.38 -76.90 14.89
N LYS A 262 -7.26 -76.83 15.62
CA LYS A 262 -6.35 -77.97 15.85
C LYS A 262 -7.06 -79.13 16.57
N GLN A 263 -8.06 -78.85 17.41
CA GLN A 263 -8.91 -79.81 18.07
C GLN A 263 -10.12 -80.28 17.28
N GLY A 264 -10.28 -79.76 16.03
CA GLY A 264 -11.42 -80.10 15.17
C GLY A 264 -12.74 -79.49 15.59
N SER A 265 -12.73 -78.49 16.50
CA SER A 265 -13.93 -77.91 17.09
C SER A 265 -14.54 -76.77 16.25
N ILE A 266 -13.80 -76.21 15.28
CA ILE A 266 -14.28 -75.19 14.32
C ILE A 266 -13.78 -75.51 12.91
N PRO A 267 -14.53 -75.10 11.88
CA PRO A 267 -14.10 -75.26 10.47
C PRO A 267 -12.99 -74.24 10.13
N LYS A 268 -12.20 -74.56 9.11
CA LYS A 268 -11.14 -73.66 8.61
C LYS A 268 -11.66 -72.31 8.19
N LEU A 269 -12.86 -72.25 7.62
CA LEU A 269 -13.52 -71.00 7.18
C LEU A 269 -13.61 -69.99 8.34
N ASP A 270 -13.95 -70.42 9.53
CA ASP A 270 -14.10 -69.51 10.66
C ASP A 270 -12.74 -68.98 11.11
N LEU A 271 -11.71 -69.82 11.11
CA LEU A 271 -10.34 -69.39 11.41
C LEU A 271 -9.85 -68.35 10.37
N ASP A 272 -10.06 -68.63 9.07
CA ASP A 272 -9.65 -67.72 8.02
C ASP A 272 -10.40 -66.38 8.10
N ARG A 273 -11.68 -66.37 8.52
CA ARG A 273 -12.43 -65.12 8.80
C ARG A 273 -11.82 -64.31 9.93
N PHE A 274 -11.50 -64.92 11.07
CA PHE A 274 -10.88 -64.22 12.19
C PHE A 274 -9.48 -63.71 11.85
N GLN A 275 -8.72 -64.43 11.07
CA GLN A 275 -7.43 -63.94 10.55
C GLN A 275 -7.58 -62.76 9.58
N ALA A 276 -8.61 -62.76 8.72
CA ALA A 276 -8.91 -61.63 7.85
C ALA A 276 -9.32 -60.37 8.66
N GLU A 277 -10.16 -60.48 9.70
CA GLU A 277 -10.54 -59.36 10.57
C GLU A 277 -9.33 -58.79 11.31
N ARG A 278 -8.45 -59.65 11.85
CA ARG A 278 -7.17 -59.21 12.45
C ARG A 278 -6.32 -58.46 11.44
N ALA A 279 -6.17 -58.96 10.24
CA ALA A 279 -5.38 -58.31 9.17
C ALA A 279 -5.99 -56.95 8.79
N GLY A 280 -7.32 -56.86 8.68
CA GLY A 280 -8.05 -55.61 8.45
C GLY A 280 -7.79 -54.56 9.55
N ALA A 281 -7.88 -54.95 10.83
CA ALA A 281 -7.59 -54.08 11.98
C ALA A 281 -6.13 -53.57 11.96
N ALA A 282 -5.18 -54.49 11.65
CA ALA A 282 -3.76 -54.10 11.53
C ALA A 282 -3.50 -53.11 10.38
N ALA A 283 -4.14 -53.30 9.24
CA ALA A 283 -4.05 -52.37 8.11
C ALA A 283 -4.65 -51.00 8.43
N GLN A 284 -5.80 -50.96 9.13
CA GLN A 284 -6.43 -49.75 9.59
C GLN A 284 -5.54 -48.99 10.57
N LEU A 285 -4.90 -49.69 11.53
CA LEU A 285 -3.98 -49.08 12.48
C LEU A 285 -2.82 -48.37 11.78
N ALA A 286 -2.19 -49.04 10.81
CA ALA A 286 -1.08 -48.47 10.04
C ALA A 286 -1.52 -47.18 9.26
N ASP A 287 -2.75 -47.18 8.72
CA ASP A 287 -3.29 -46.02 8.04
C ASP A 287 -3.56 -44.86 8.99
N LEU A 288 -4.13 -45.11 10.17
CA LEU A 288 -4.36 -44.07 11.21
C LEU A 288 -3.03 -43.48 11.71
N GLU A 289 -2.02 -44.33 11.98
CA GLU A 289 -0.69 -43.85 12.37
C GLU A 289 -0.07 -42.96 11.31
N ARG A 290 -0.23 -43.27 10.02
CA ARG A 290 0.17 -42.41 8.91
C ARG A 290 -0.58 -41.10 8.90
N GLN A 291 -1.87 -41.08 9.20
CA GLN A 291 -2.69 -39.85 9.26
C GLN A 291 -2.25 -38.95 10.41
N VAL A 292 -1.96 -39.52 11.59
CA VAL A 292 -1.41 -38.79 12.74
C VAL A 292 -0.16 -38.02 12.34
N VAL A 293 0.82 -38.65 11.70
CA VAL A 293 2.05 -37.99 11.27
C VAL A 293 1.77 -36.88 10.28
N LYS A 294 0.81 -37.04 9.36
CA LYS A 294 0.43 -35.99 8.40
C LYS A 294 -0.15 -34.76 9.11
N VAL A 295 -0.99 -34.93 10.10
CA VAL A 295 -1.59 -33.83 10.87
C VAL A 295 -0.52 -33.14 11.72
N GLU A 296 0.41 -33.89 12.33
CA GLU A 296 1.56 -33.30 13.05
C GLU A 296 2.43 -32.45 12.14
N ASN A 297 2.69 -32.93 10.90
CA ASN A 297 3.43 -32.16 9.92
C ASN A 297 2.69 -30.86 9.52
N ARG A 298 1.35 -30.94 9.33
CA ARG A 298 0.51 -29.77 9.05
C ARG A 298 0.57 -28.76 10.20
N LEU A 299 0.43 -29.22 11.45
CA LEU A 299 0.57 -28.37 12.64
C LEU A 299 1.95 -27.74 12.73
N SER A 300 3.02 -28.51 12.48
CA SER A 300 4.38 -27.97 12.52
C SER A 300 4.58 -26.81 11.54
N ILE A 301 4.01 -26.89 10.33
CA ILE A 301 4.06 -25.78 9.36
C ILE A 301 3.26 -24.57 9.84
N LEU A 302 2.06 -24.77 10.41
CA LEU A 302 1.27 -23.69 10.99
C LEU A 302 2.00 -22.99 12.14
N LEU A 303 2.84 -23.73 12.88
CA LEU A 303 3.70 -23.23 13.94
C LEU A 303 5.03 -22.63 13.45
N GLY A 304 5.25 -22.52 12.13
CA GLY A 304 6.47 -21.95 11.55
C GLY A 304 7.73 -22.78 11.75
N ARG A 305 7.63 -24.07 12.02
CA ARG A 305 8.77 -24.93 12.35
C ARG A 305 8.83 -26.22 11.50
N ARG A 306 9.96 -26.91 11.61
CA ARG A 306 10.15 -28.20 10.93
C ARG A 306 9.14 -29.23 11.45
N PRO A 307 8.71 -30.21 10.60
CA PRO A 307 7.93 -31.35 11.02
C PRO A 307 8.53 -32.04 12.24
N ALA A 308 7.75 -32.17 13.28
CA ALA A 308 8.13 -32.80 14.54
C ALA A 308 6.87 -33.29 15.27
N GLU A 309 7.05 -34.15 16.24
CA GLU A 309 5.98 -34.59 17.14
C GLU A 309 5.38 -33.41 17.89
N ILE A 310 4.05 -33.39 17.97
CA ILE A 310 3.28 -32.35 18.66
C ILE A 310 2.90 -32.88 20.06
N ALA A 311 3.13 -32.07 21.09
CA ALA A 311 2.70 -32.39 22.45
C ALA A 311 1.17 -32.51 22.55
N ARG A 312 0.71 -33.46 23.34
CA ARG A 312 -0.72 -33.75 23.57
C ARG A 312 -1.17 -33.13 24.88
N GLY A 313 -2.27 -32.40 24.83
CA GLY A 313 -2.98 -31.92 26.02
C GLY A 313 -4.04 -32.92 26.52
N LEU A 314 -5.23 -32.40 26.80
CA LEU A 314 -6.34 -33.22 27.28
C LEU A 314 -6.75 -34.27 26.22
N ARG A 315 -7.17 -35.48 26.68
CA ARG A 315 -7.76 -36.46 25.78
C ARG A 315 -9.06 -35.93 25.17
N LEU A 316 -9.45 -36.44 23.98
CA LEU A 316 -10.68 -36.00 23.32
C LEU A 316 -11.91 -36.12 24.23
N THR A 317 -11.98 -37.19 25.03
CA THR A 317 -13.09 -37.46 25.94
C THR A 317 -13.07 -36.60 27.23
N GLU A 318 -11.96 -35.93 27.53
CA GLU A 318 -11.76 -35.04 28.67
C GLU A 318 -11.92 -33.54 28.27
N GLN A 319 -12.05 -33.26 26.98
CA GLN A 319 -12.20 -31.90 26.48
C GLN A 319 -13.51 -31.27 26.99
N PRO A 320 -13.46 -30.09 27.63
CA PRO A 320 -14.67 -29.41 28.04
C PRO A 320 -15.47 -28.91 26.84
N ILE A 321 -16.78 -29.05 26.89
CA ILE A 321 -17.65 -28.52 25.85
C ILE A 321 -17.67 -27.00 25.96
N PRO A 322 -17.37 -26.28 24.91
CA PRO A 322 -17.41 -24.82 24.92
C PRO A 322 -18.85 -24.33 25.21
N PRO A 323 -19.00 -23.16 25.87
CA PRO A 323 -20.31 -22.56 26.08
C PRO A 323 -20.99 -22.24 24.77
N ALA A 324 -22.34 -22.15 24.77
CA ALA A 324 -23.06 -21.71 23.58
C ALA A 324 -22.58 -20.32 23.14
N VAL A 325 -22.27 -20.19 21.84
CA VAL A 325 -21.80 -18.93 21.24
C VAL A 325 -22.99 -18.14 20.75
N PRO A 326 -23.32 -16.96 21.34
CA PRO A 326 -24.36 -16.10 20.79
C PRO A 326 -23.87 -15.48 19.46
N PRO A 327 -24.60 -15.62 18.36
CA PRO A 327 -24.13 -15.19 17.03
C PRO A 327 -24.12 -13.68 16.81
N GLY A 328 -24.74 -12.91 17.71
CA GLY A 328 -24.92 -11.47 17.54
C GLY A 328 -25.90 -11.12 16.41
N LEU A 329 -25.97 -9.83 16.03
CA LEU A 329 -26.81 -9.36 14.96
C LEU A 329 -26.12 -9.56 13.60
N PRO A 330 -26.87 -9.88 12.53
CA PRO A 330 -26.32 -9.99 11.18
C PRO A 330 -25.61 -8.70 10.72
N SER A 331 -26.11 -7.53 11.10
CA SER A 331 -25.52 -6.23 10.79
C SER A 331 -24.10 -6.03 11.37
N ASP A 332 -23.78 -6.70 12.48
CA ASP A 332 -22.50 -6.58 13.15
C ASP A 332 -21.36 -7.18 12.33
N LEU A 333 -21.66 -8.17 11.47
CA LEU A 333 -20.67 -8.76 10.58
C LEU A 333 -20.01 -7.73 9.67
N LEU A 334 -20.79 -6.76 9.18
CA LEU A 334 -20.30 -5.71 8.28
C LEU A 334 -19.23 -4.81 8.90
N GLN A 335 -19.16 -4.77 10.23
CA GLN A 335 -18.21 -3.95 10.99
C GLN A 335 -17.10 -4.75 11.66
N ARG A 336 -17.27 -6.07 11.76
CA ARG A 336 -16.37 -6.93 12.56
C ARG A 336 -15.52 -7.86 11.72
N ARG A 337 -16.04 -8.40 10.61
CA ARG A 337 -15.31 -9.38 9.79
C ARG A 337 -14.19 -8.71 8.99
N PRO A 338 -12.93 -9.15 9.19
CA PRO A 338 -11.78 -8.54 8.51
C PRO A 338 -11.81 -8.72 6.98
N ASP A 339 -12.38 -9.82 6.48
CA ASP A 339 -12.52 -10.08 5.05
C ASP A 339 -13.49 -9.11 4.37
N ILE A 340 -14.60 -8.74 5.03
CA ILE A 340 -15.53 -7.73 4.55
C ILE A 340 -14.87 -6.35 4.56
N LEU A 341 -14.20 -5.99 5.68
CA LEU A 341 -13.50 -4.72 5.81
C LEU A 341 -12.36 -4.57 4.79
N LYS A 342 -11.63 -5.65 4.52
CA LYS A 342 -10.60 -5.69 3.48
C LYS A 342 -11.18 -5.34 2.11
N VAL A 343 -12.23 -6.03 1.68
CA VAL A 343 -12.83 -5.82 0.34
C VAL A 343 -13.52 -4.46 0.25
N GLU A 344 -14.02 -3.92 1.36
CA GLU A 344 -14.52 -2.54 1.43
C GLU A 344 -13.40 -1.52 1.15
N GLN A 345 -12.21 -1.71 1.73
CA GLN A 345 -11.05 -0.86 1.46
C GLN A 345 -10.53 -1.03 0.02
N ASP A 346 -10.56 -2.24 -0.54
CA ASP A 346 -10.23 -2.49 -1.95
C ASP A 346 -11.18 -1.72 -2.88
N LEU A 347 -12.48 -1.67 -2.56
CA LEU A 347 -13.48 -0.87 -3.29
C LEU A 347 -13.23 0.64 -3.15
N ALA A 348 -12.86 1.11 -1.96
CA ALA A 348 -12.51 2.51 -1.76
C ALA A 348 -11.29 2.91 -2.60
N ALA A 349 -10.27 2.04 -2.68
CA ALA A 349 -9.10 2.24 -3.54
C ALA A 349 -9.49 2.28 -5.03
N ALA A 350 -10.34 1.36 -5.49
CA ALA A 350 -10.83 1.31 -6.86
C ALA A 350 -11.63 2.58 -7.22
N THR A 351 -12.45 3.08 -6.30
CA THR A 351 -13.21 4.32 -6.47
C THR A 351 -12.28 5.53 -6.59
N ALA A 352 -11.26 5.63 -5.75
CA ALA A 352 -10.27 6.70 -5.83
C ALA A 352 -9.50 6.68 -7.17
N ASN A 353 -9.20 5.49 -7.70
CA ASN A 353 -8.53 5.33 -8.99
C ASN A 353 -9.36 5.84 -10.18
N ILE A 354 -10.69 5.88 -10.10
CA ILE A 354 -11.52 6.57 -11.08
C ILE A 354 -11.13 8.03 -11.15
N GLY A 355 -10.97 8.67 -9.99
CA GLY A 355 -10.56 10.08 -9.91
C GLY A 355 -9.16 10.33 -10.49
N VAL A 356 -8.21 9.42 -10.25
CA VAL A 356 -6.87 9.47 -10.86
C VAL A 356 -6.99 9.43 -12.39
N ALA A 357 -7.73 8.45 -12.93
CA ALA A 357 -7.89 8.29 -14.38
C ALA A 357 -8.65 9.46 -15.02
N GLN A 358 -9.63 10.02 -14.35
CA GLN A 358 -10.35 11.21 -14.83
C GLN A 358 -9.45 12.44 -14.83
N ALA A 359 -8.65 12.64 -13.76
CA ALA A 359 -7.75 13.78 -13.64
C ALA A 359 -6.63 13.77 -14.71
N THR A 360 -6.15 12.61 -15.16
CA THR A 360 -5.12 12.51 -16.21
C THR A 360 -5.58 12.99 -17.58
N ARG A 361 -6.88 13.20 -17.79
CA ARG A 361 -7.45 13.76 -19.02
C ARG A 361 -7.28 15.28 -19.13
N PHE A 362 -6.95 15.92 -18.03
CA PHE A 362 -6.80 17.39 -17.95
C PHE A 362 -5.33 17.80 -18.03
N PRO A 363 -5.06 19.03 -18.49
CA PRO A 363 -3.69 19.55 -18.53
C PRO A 363 -3.03 19.58 -17.15
N GLN A 364 -1.78 19.15 -17.08
CA GLN A 364 -0.97 19.16 -15.86
C GLN A 364 -0.10 20.42 -15.82
N LEU A 365 -0.05 21.07 -14.66
CA LEU A 365 0.80 22.21 -14.40
C LEU A 365 2.05 21.74 -13.67
N ALA A 366 3.20 21.84 -14.35
CA ALA A 366 4.48 21.54 -13.74
C ALA A 366 5.32 22.82 -13.59
N LEU A 367 5.92 22.98 -12.43
CA LEU A 367 6.88 24.03 -12.11
C LEU A 367 8.27 23.40 -12.04
N THR A 368 9.24 24.01 -12.75
CA THR A 368 10.63 23.57 -12.72
C THR A 368 11.52 24.76 -12.40
N GLY A 369 12.58 24.52 -11.65
CA GLY A 369 13.63 25.50 -11.37
C GLY A 369 14.97 24.81 -11.36
N ALA A 370 16.05 25.52 -11.72
CA ALA A 370 17.39 24.99 -11.55
C ALA A 370 18.36 26.11 -11.25
N VAL A 371 19.34 25.82 -10.41
CA VAL A 371 20.47 26.67 -10.11
C VAL A 371 21.76 25.86 -10.21
N GLY A 372 22.77 26.41 -10.89
CA GLY A 372 24.00 25.66 -11.10
C GLY A 372 25.12 26.50 -11.66
N GLY A 373 26.14 25.83 -12.15
CA GLY A 373 27.26 26.43 -12.85
C GLY A 373 27.56 25.67 -14.13
N ALA A 374 28.04 26.38 -15.12
CA ALA A 374 28.42 25.79 -16.40
C ALA A 374 29.71 26.43 -16.94
N GLY A 375 30.48 25.64 -17.67
CA GLY A 375 31.58 26.07 -18.51
C GLY A 375 31.34 25.61 -19.95
N LEU A 376 31.75 26.44 -20.89
CA LEU A 376 31.65 26.19 -22.31
C LEU A 376 33.02 26.39 -22.93
N GLU A 377 33.43 25.50 -23.82
CA GLU A 377 34.63 25.68 -24.64
C GLU A 377 34.24 25.56 -26.12
N ILE A 378 34.64 26.54 -26.89
CA ILE A 378 34.36 26.59 -28.36
C ILE A 378 35.70 26.73 -29.08
N SER A 379 36.08 25.73 -29.86
CA SER A 379 37.34 25.74 -30.64
C SER A 379 38.58 26.13 -29.85
N GLY A 380 38.71 25.62 -28.60
CA GLY A 380 39.83 25.92 -27.71
C GLY A 380 39.69 27.21 -26.89
N ALA A 381 38.67 28.02 -27.12
CA ALA A 381 38.39 29.21 -26.31
C ALA A 381 37.40 28.80 -25.14
N ALA A 382 37.88 28.91 -23.90
CA ALA A 382 37.10 28.60 -22.72
C ALA A 382 36.25 29.80 -22.25
N PHE A 383 35.01 29.58 -21.98
CA PHE A 383 34.02 30.54 -21.47
C PHE A 383 33.47 30.05 -20.14
N GLY A 384 33.58 30.85 -19.12
CA GLY A 384 33.09 30.50 -17.78
C GLY A 384 34.22 30.04 -16.84
N PRO A 385 33.88 29.55 -15.65
CA PRO A 385 32.55 29.14 -15.20
C PRO A 385 31.60 30.32 -14.97
N PHE A 386 30.33 30.12 -15.28
CA PHE A 386 29.26 31.09 -15.01
C PHE A 386 28.09 30.44 -14.27
N ALA A 387 27.44 31.20 -13.39
CA ALA A 387 26.23 30.74 -12.69
C ALA A 387 25.03 30.68 -13.64
N THR A 388 24.25 29.64 -13.53
CA THR A 388 23.02 29.44 -14.30
C THR A 388 21.80 29.41 -13.40
N PHE A 389 20.76 30.14 -13.79
CA PHE A 389 19.47 30.15 -13.13
C PHE A 389 18.39 29.88 -14.18
N LYS A 390 17.55 28.90 -13.93
CA LYS A 390 16.46 28.52 -14.82
C LYS A 390 15.17 28.44 -14.02
N GLY A 391 14.07 28.88 -14.59
CA GLY A 391 12.74 28.71 -14.02
C GLY A 391 11.72 28.62 -15.14
N ALA A 392 10.81 27.66 -15.05
CA ALA A 392 9.75 27.49 -16.02
C ALA A 392 8.47 26.98 -15.34
N ALA A 393 7.34 27.43 -15.87
CA ALA A 393 6.03 26.85 -15.64
C ALA A 393 5.53 26.26 -16.96
N SER A 394 5.16 25.00 -16.97
CA SER A 394 4.65 24.32 -18.15
C SER A 394 3.25 23.78 -17.89
N LEU A 395 2.33 24.05 -18.81
CA LEU A 395 1.01 23.44 -18.84
C LEU A 395 0.97 22.49 -20.04
N SER A 396 0.88 21.19 -19.77
CA SER A 396 0.88 20.15 -20.80
C SER A 396 -0.32 19.23 -20.65
N GLY A 397 -0.94 18.87 -21.76
CA GLY A 397 -2.12 17.99 -21.76
C GLY A 397 -2.28 17.23 -23.08
N PRO A 398 -3.08 16.15 -23.06
CA PRO A 398 -3.32 15.32 -24.23
C PRO A 398 -4.25 16.01 -25.22
N ILE A 399 -3.94 15.93 -26.51
CA ILE A 399 -4.83 16.40 -27.57
C ILE A 399 -5.35 15.20 -28.37
N PHE A 400 -4.50 14.50 -29.11
CA PHE A 400 -4.93 13.39 -29.96
C PHE A 400 -5.19 12.10 -29.25
N ASN A 401 -4.55 11.85 -28.09
CA ASN A 401 -4.75 10.66 -27.26
C ASN A 401 -5.81 10.86 -26.14
N ALA A 402 -6.55 11.97 -26.15
CA ALA A 402 -7.61 12.24 -25.18
C ALA A 402 -8.70 11.15 -25.17
N SER A 403 -9.00 10.55 -26.34
CA SER A 403 -9.93 9.42 -26.43
C SER A 403 -9.41 8.17 -25.73
N ALA A 404 -8.12 7.84 -25.86
CA ALA A 404 -7.51 6.71 -25.16
C ALA A 404 -7.60 6.87 -23.63
N LEU A 405 -7.33 8.07 -23.12
CA LEU A 405 -7.51 8.39 -21.69
C LEU A 405 -8.97 8.34 -21.25
N GLY A 406 -9.91 8.66 -22.15
CA GLY A 406 -11.34 8.46 -21.91
C GLY A 406 -11.71 6.98 -21.72
N TYR A 407 -11.14 6.10 -22.54
CA TYR A 407 -11.30 4.65 -22.37
C TYR A 407 -10.58 4.12 -21.12
N GLN A 408 -9.43 4.68 -20.76
CA GLN A 408 -8.77 4.35 -19.49
C GLN A 408 -9.64 4.67 -18.27
N ALA A 409 -10.35 5.80 -18.28
CA ALA A 409 -11.33 6.12 -17.23
C ALA A 409 -12.48 5.09 -17.20
N LYS A 410 -12.99 4.64 -18.36
CA LYS A 410 -13.99 3.55 -18.40
C LYS A 410 -13.47 2.22 -17.87
N VAL A 411 -12.18 1.91 -18.09
CA VAL A 411 -11.55 0.71 -17.50
C VAL A 411 -11.60 0.79 -15.98
N THR A 412 -11.21 1.92 -15.37
CA THR A 412 -11.25 2.08 -13.90
C THR A 412 -12.68 2.10 -13.36
N GLU A 413 -13.64 2.66 -14.08
CA GLU A 413 -15.07 2.59 -13.72
C GLU A 413 -15.57 1.14 -13.71
N ALA A 414 -15.24 0.34 -14.73
CA ALA A 414 -15.59 -1.06 -14.79
C ALA A 414 -14.92 -1.89 -13.66
N GLN A 415 -13.66 -1.58 -13.33
CA GLN A 415 -12.95 -2.19 -12.20
C GLN A 415 -13.63 -1.86 -10.86
N ALA A 416 -14.08 -0.62 -10.67
CA ALA A 416 -14.82 -0.23 -9.48
C ALA A 416 -16.19 -0.95 -9.40
N GLN A 417 -16.91 -1.12 -10.54
CA GLN A 417 -18.14 -1.91 -10.59
C GLN A 417 -17.88 -3.37 -10.22
N ALA A 418 -16.78 -3.97 -10.68
CA ALA A 418 -16.39 -5.31 -10.30
C ALA A 418 -16.07 -5.39 -8.78
N ALA A 419 -15.43 -4.38 -8.22
CA ALA A 419 -15.17 -4.30 -6.78
C ALA A 419 -16.47 -4.18 -5.96
N VAL A 420 -17.50 -3.45 -6.43
CA VAL A 420 -18.82 -3.41 -5.80
C VAL A 420 -19.47 -4.81 -5.80
N ALA A 421 -19.40 -5.53 -6.91
CA ALA A 421 -19.94 -6.89 -7.00
C ALA A 421 -19.17 -7.85 -6.07
N GLN A 422 -17.84 -7.71 -5.99
CA GLN A 422 -17.00 -8.50 -5.08
C GLN A 422 -17.35 -8.22 -3.61
N TYR A 423 -17.54 -6.95 -3.23
CA TYR A 423 -17.96 -6.57 -1.88
C TYR A 423 -19.31 -7.23 -1.53
N ARG A 424 -20.32 -7.10 -2.40
CA ARG A 424 -21.63 -7.74 -2.20
C ARG A 424 -21.52 -9.26 -2.08
N LYS A 425 -20.73 -9.90 -2.93
CA LYS A 425 -20.48 -11.35 -2.89
C LYS A 425 -19.87 -11.75 -1.56
N THR A 426 -18.85 -11.04 -1.08
CA THR A 426 -18.20 -11.34 0.21
C THR A 426 -19.18 -11.22 1.38
N VAL A 427 -20.05 -10.19 1.38
CA VAL A 427 -21.09 -10.04 2.39
C VAL A 427 -22.06 -11.22 2.38
N LEU A 428 -22.54 -11.64 1.21
CA LEU A 428 -23.46 -12.78 1.09
C LEU A 428 -22.78 -14.10 1.51
N THR A 429 -21.51 -14.30 1.15
CA THR A 429 -20.73 -15.45 1.60
C THR A 429 -20.57 -15.47 3.12
N ALA A 430 -20.32 -14.30 3.73
CA ALA A 430 -20.22 -14.18 5.17
C ALA A 430 -21.54 -14.55 5.89
N PHE A 431 -22.69 -14.14 5.36
CA PHE A 431 -23.99 -14.57 5.90
C PHE A 431 -24.18 -16.08 5.78
N MET A 432 -23.88 -16.66 4.61
CA MET A 432 -23.95 -18.11 4.40
C MET A 432 -23.07 -18.87 5.41
N GLU A 433 -21.83 -18.48 5.56
CA GLU A 433 -20.88 -19.13 6.48
C GLU A 433 -21.36 -19.13 7.95
N VAL A 434 -21.96 -18.01 8.40
CA VAL A 434 -22.51 -17.95 9.76
C VAL A 434 -23.74 -18.83 9.92
N GLU A 435 -24.67 -18.81 8.95
CA GLU A 435 -25.86 -19.68 8.95
C GLU A 435 -25.47 -21.16 8.97
N ASP A 436 -24.52 -21.54 8.10
CA ASP A 436 -24.01 -22.92 8.04
C ASP A 436 -23.31 -23.33 9.34
N ALA A 437 -22.54 -22.45 9.97
CA ALA A 437 -21.90 -22.70 11.24
C ALA A 437 -22.94 -22.88 12.37
N LEU A 438 -23.97 -22.02 12.44
CA LEU A 438 -25.01 -22.11 13.46
C LEU A 438 -25.81 -23.42 13.36
N ILE A 439 -26.24 -23.80 12.15
CA ILE A 439 -26.96 -25.05 11.96
C ILE A 439 -26.07 -26.27 12.23
N THR A 440 -24.78 -26.20 11.88
CA THR A 440 -23.80 -27.26 12.16
C THR A 440 -23.65 -27.47 13.67
N VAL A 441 -23.42 -26.38 14.43
CA VAL A 441 -23.29 -26.46 15.90
C VAL A 441 -24.56 -27.06 16.52
N GLN A 442 -25.73 -26.61 16.08
CA GLN A 442 -27.00 -27.15 16.57
C GLN A 442 -27.14 -28.66 16.29
N LYS A 443 -26.92 -29.08 15.03
CA LYS A 443 -27.16 -30.48 14.62
C LYS A 443 -26.12 -31.45 15.14
N THR A 444 -24.85 -31.03 15.23
CA THR A 444 -23.82 -31.85 15.89
C THR A 444 -24.04 -31.98 17.39
N GLY A 445 -24.60 -30.93 18.03
CA GLY A 445 -25.05 -31.02 19.42
C GLY A 445 -26.18 -32.06 19.63
N GLU A 446 -27.19 -32.05 18.77
CA GLU A 446 -28.26 -33.05 18.76
C GLU A 446 -27.73 -34.48 18.52
N GLN A 447 -26.86 -34.64 17.50
CA GLN A 447 -26.23 -35.93 17.16
C GLN A 447 -25.43 -36.52 18.33
N ARG A 448 -24.76 -35.69 19.13
CA ARG A 448 -24.00 -36.14 20.28
C ARG A 448 -24.90 -36.68 21.39
N ILE A 449 -26.13 -36.17 21.56
CA ILE A 449 -27.06 -36.57 22.59
C ILE A 449 -27.83 -37.86 22.19
N ALA A 450 -28.02 -38.11 20.91
CA ALA A 450 -28.66 -39.30 20.36
C ALA A 450 -27.75 -40.52 20.45
#